data_30359c6c819bac5fc118693e1c4ebc69
#
_entry.id   30359c6c819bac5fc118693e1c4ebc69
#
_cell.length_a   1.000
_cell.length_b   1.000
_cell.length_c   1.000
_cell.angle_alpha   90.00
_cell.angle_beta   90.00
_cell.angle_gamma   90.00
#
_symmetry.space_group_name_H-M   'P 1'
#
loop_
_entity.id
_entity.type
_entity.pdbx_description
1 polymer ?
#
loop_
_entity_poly.entity_id
_entity_poly.type
_entity_poly.pdbx_seq_one_letter_code
_entity_poly.pdbx_strand_id
1 'polypeptide(L)'
;MKKAKKYELLSNVAIVFMLAIVVVGAFSGGFYAVQKEKETYAPIYKGSREERKICLMINVYWGTEYVLPMAELFKKYNFNTTFFIGGSWAAANPDVVRKLSDMGFELGNHGYNHKNHKKLSKEENKKEILVTERLLKEITGREPSRLFAPPSG
;
A
#
# COMPACT_ATOMS: atom_id res chain seq x y z
N MET A 1 33.75 -49.42 -41.58
CA MET A 1 32.97 -48.28 -42.11
C MET A 1 31.52 -48.18 -41.53
N LYS A 2 30.73 -49.25 -41.48
CA LYS A 2 29.31 -49.16 -41.01
C LYS A 2 29.18 -48.78 -39.52
N LYS A 3 30.08 -49.20 -38.61
CA LYS A 3 30.03 -48.85 -37.18
C LYS A 3 30.33 -47.37 -36.91
N ALA A 4 31.31 -46.78 -37.60
CA ALA A 4 31.66 -45.37 -37.43
C ALA A 4 30.49 -44.44 -37.82
N LYS A 5 29.82 -44.66 -38.93
CA LYS A 5 28.65 -43.90 -39.38
C LYS A 5 27.47 -44.00 -38.40
N LYS A 6 27.31 -45.14 -37.70
CA LYS A 6 26.27 -45.33 -36.68
C LYS A 6 26.54 -44.48 -35.43
N TYR A 7 27.79 -44.41 -34.98
CA TYR A 7 28.16 -43.57 -33.82
C TYR A 7 28.06 -42.08 -34.14
N GLU A 8 28.45 -41.70 -35.35
CA GLU A 8 28.30 -40.32 -35.83
C GLU A 8 26.83 -39.89 -35.88
N LEU A 9 25.93 -40.74 -36.41
CA LEU A 9 24.50 -40.49 -36.40
C LEU A 9 23.92 -40.38 -35.00
N LEU A 10 24.29 -41.27 -34.06
CA LEU A 10 23.86 -41.24 -32.69
C LEU A 10 24.33 -39.97 -31.95
N SER A 11 25.57 -39.55 -32.19
CA SER A 11 26.12 -38.31 -31.64
C SER A 11 25.37 -37.08 -32.14
N ASN A 12 25.10 -37.00 -33.42
CA ASN A 12 24.34 -35.87 -34.01
C ASN A 12 22.91 -35.82 -33.49
N VAL A 13 22.24 -36.95 -33.33
CA VAL A 13 20.91 -37.03 -32.72
C VAL A 13 20.94 -36.56 -31.26
N ALA A 14 21.93 -36.98 -30.50
CA ALA A 14 22.08 -36.54 -29.10
C ALA A 14 22.31 -35.01 -28.98
N ILE A 15 23.12 -34.42 -29.87
CA ILE A 15 23.38 -32.99 -29.91
C ILE A 15 22.07 -32.22 -30.25
N VAL A 16 21.34 -32.68 -31.26
CA VAL A 16 20.06 -32.01 -31.65
C VAL A 16 19.06 -32.09 -30.50
N PHE A 17 18.98 -33.24 -29.81
CA PHE A 17 18.08 -33.39 -28.65
C PHE A 17 18.46 -32.49 -27.48
N MET A 18 19.77 -32.37 -27.20
CA MET A 18 20.27 -31.47 -26.16
C MET A 18 20.00 -30.00 -26.49
N LEU A 19 20.19 -29.58 -27.73
CA LEU A 19 19.83 -28.23 -28.19
C LEU A 19 18.33 -27.96 -28.06
N ALA A 20 17.50 -28.95 -28.39
CA ALA A 20 16.05 -28.81 -28.23
C ALA A 20 15.66 -28.62 -26.76
N ILE A 21 16.26 -29.31 -25.83
CA ILE A 21 16.03 -29.15 -24.37
C ILE A 21 16.45 -27.74 -23.93
N VAL A 22 17.60 -27.24 -24.36
CA VAL A 22 18.08 -25.90 -24.02
C VAL A 22 17.13 -24.83 -24.56
N VAL A 23 16.67 -24.97 -25.80
CA VAL A 23 15.72 -24.05 -26.41
C VAL A 23 14.39 -24.06 -25.66
N VAL A 24 13.82 -25.24 -25.38
CA VAL A 24 12.57 -25.37 -24.61
C VAL A 24 12.75 -24.79 -23.20
N GLY A 25 13.88 -25.05 -22.53
CA GLY A 25 14.18 -24.48 -21.23
C GLY A 25 14.29 -22.95 -21.25
N ALA A 26 14.95 -22.38 -22.25
CA ALA A 26 15.05 -20.94 -22.42
C ALA A 26 13.69 -20.27 -22.67
N PHE A 27 12.85 -20.88 -23.52
CA PHE A 27 11.50 -20.39 -23.77
C PHE A 27 10.58 -20.56 -22.56
N SER A 28 10.68 -21.68 -21.84
CA SER A 28 9.90 -21.90 -20.60
C SER A 28 10.32 -20.93 -19.49
N GLY A 29 11.63 -20.73 -19.28
CA GLY A 29 12.14 -19.75 -18.32
C GLY A 29 11.74 -18.33 -18.64
N GLY A 30 11.74 -17.94 -19.91
CA GLY A 30 11.24 -16.63 -20.38
C GLY A 30 9.74 -16.46 -20.15
N PHE A 31 8.95 -17.52 -20.31
CA PHE A 31 7.50 -17.47 -20.10
C PHE A 31 7.13 -17.31 -18.62
N TYR A 32 7.86 -17.98 -17.72
CA TYR A 32 7.69 -17.79 -16.26
C TYR A 32 8.14 -16.40 -15.78
N ALA A 33 9.14 -15.80 -16.40
CA ALA A 33 9.60 -14.46 -16.06
C ALA A 33 8.61 -13.36 -16.48
N VAL A 34 7.79 -13.59 -17.52
CA VAL A 34 6.78 -12.64 -18.02
C VAL A 34 5.46 -12.71 -17.24
N GLN A 35 5.18 -13.81 -16.56
CA GLN A 35 4.03 -13.96 -15.67
C GLN A 35 4.32 -13.48 -14.22
N LYS A 36 5.13 -12.46 -14.03
CA LYS A 36 5.09 -11.71 -12.79
C LYS A 36 3.70 -11.06 -12.75
N GLU A 37 2.83 -11.61 -11.90
CA GLU A 37 1.51 -11.04 -11.65
C GLU A 37 1.68 -9.52 -11.51
N LYS A 38 0.99 -8.79 -12.38
CA LYS A 38 0.87 -7.35 -12.24
C LYS A 38 0.13 -7.16 -10.92
N GLU A 39 0.85 -6.87 -9.83
CA GLU A 39 0.22 -6.53 -8.57
C GLU A 39 -0.77 -5.40 -8.88
N THR A 40 -2.02 -5.75 -9.01
CA THR A 40 -3.11 -4.78 -9.17
C THR A 40 -3.37 -4.21 -7.80
N TYR A 41 -2.77 -3.07 -7.51
CA TYR A 41 -3.08 -2.30 -6.32
C TYR A 41 -4.51 -1.79 -6.44
N ALA A 42 -5.45 -2.53 -5.88
CA ALA A 42 -6.84 -2.12 -5.78
C ALA A 42 -7.09 -1.41 -4.44
N PRO A 43 -7.92 -0.36 -4.41
CA PRO A 43 -8.34 0.26 -3.17
C PRO A 43 -9.08 -0.73 -2.27
N ILE A 44 -8.92 -0.59 -0.96
CA ILE A 44 -9.59 -1.43 0.03
C ILE A 44 -10.94 -0.78 0.35
N TYR A 45 -12.05 -1.41 -0.05
CA TYR A 45 -13.40 -0.89 0.19
C TYR A 45 -14.14 -1.62 1.31
N LYS A 46 -13.66 -2.78 1.74
CA LYS A 46 -14.31 -3.62 2.77
C LYS A 46 -13.30 -4.55 3.41
N GLY A 47 -13.53 -4.89 4.68
CA GLY A 47 -12.80 -5.92 5.39
C GLY A 47 -13.26 -7.34 5.07
N SER A 48 -12.73 -8.32 5.81
CA SER A 48 -13.18 -9.73 5.73
C SER A 48 -14.67 -9.85 6.04
N ARG A 49 -15.36 -10.77 5.35
CA ARG A 49 -16.75 -11.11 5.60
C ARG A 49 -16.92 -12.27 6.57
N GLU A 50 -15.83 -12.88 6.99
CA GLU A 50 -15.83 -14.06 7.86
C GLU A 50 -16.15 -13.71 9.31
N GLU A 51 -15.94 -12.46 9.70
CA GLU A 51 -16.20 -11.97 11.03
C GLU A 51 -17.23 -10.83 11.03
N ARG A 52 -18.11 -10.83 12.04
CA ARG A 52 -19.08 -9.73 12.25
C ARG A 52 -18.39 -8.55 12.93
N LYS A 53 -17.52 -7.87 12.20
CA LYS A 53 -16.79 -6.70 12.68
C LYS A 53 -17.10 -5.50 11.79
N ILE A 54 -17.11 -4.32 12.39
CA ILE A 54 -17.14 -3.04 11.68
C ILE A 54 -15.86 -2.28 12.02
N CYS A 55 -15.40 -1.47 11.10
CA CYS A 55 -14.30 -0.54 11.32
C CYS A 55 -14.84 0.89 11.16
N LEU A 56 -14.57 1.74 12.14
CA LEU A 56 -14.83 3.16 12.05
C LEU A 56 -13.56 3.84 11.56
N MET A 57 -13.71 4.75 10.61
CA MET A 57 -12.65 5.63 10.13
C MET A 57 -13.12 7.07 10.17
N ILE A 58 -12.29 7.95 10.72
CA ILE A 58 -12.63 9.35 10.94
C ILE A 58 -11.70 10.21 10.09
N ASN A 59 -12.25 10.89 9.10
CA ASN A 59 -11.50 11.87 8.31
C ASN A 59 -11.53 13.23 9.02
N VAL A 60 -10.35 13.79 9.31
CA VAL A 60 -10.18 15.03 10.05
C VAL A 60 -9.52 16.07 9.16
N TYR A 61 -10.27 17.10 8.80
CA TYR A 61 -9.76 18.23 8.03
C TYR A 61 -10.40 19.59 8.46
N TRP A 62 -11.52 19.54 9.19
CA TRP A 62 -12.28 20.72 9.64
C TRP A 62 -12.56 20.65 11.13
N GLY A 63 -12.59 21.81 11.77
CA GLY A 63 -12.97 21.96 13.17
C GLY A 63 -12.00 21.24 14.15
N THR A 64 -12.19 21.46 15.41
CA THR A 64 -11.41 20.80 16.49
C THR A 64 -12.32 20.38 17.64
N GLU A 65 -13.47 20.99 17.74
CA GLU A 65 -14.38 20.93 18.91
C GLU A 65 -14.89 19.52 19.21
N TYR A 66 -15.03 18.66 18.21
CA TYR A 66 -15.54 17.29 18.37
C TYR A 66 -14.49 16.21 18.33
N VAL A 67 -13.26 16.53 17.91
CA VAL A 67 -12.23 15.51 17.66
C VAL A 67 -11.81 14.81 18.95
N LEU A 68 -11.46 15.58 19.98
CA LEU A 68 -11.04 14.99 21.26
C LEU A 68 -12.24 14.40 22.04
N PRO A 69 -13.40 15.04 22.16
CA PRO A 69 -14.58 14.42 22.80
C PRO A 69 -14.96 13.08 22.16
N MET A 70 -14.88 12.98 20.82
CA MET A 70 -15.13 11.73 20.11
C MET A 70 -14.07 10.67 20.42
N ALA A 71 -12.80 11.06 20.47
CA ALA A 71 -11.71 10.16 20.84
C ALA A 71 -11.88 9.62 22.28
N GLU A 72 -12.25 10.48 23.23
CA GLU A 72 -12.55 10.09 24.61
C GLU A 72 -13.72 9.09 24.68
N LEU A 73 -14.76 9.33 23.90
CA LEU A 73 -15.90 8.41 23.80
C LEU A 73 -15.47 7.04 23.26
N PHE A 74 -14.64 7.00 22.22
CA PHE A 74 -14.11 5.74 21.68
C PHE A 74 -13.27 5.00 22.72
N LYS A 75 -12.43 5.70 23.49
CA LYS A 75 -11.68 5.09 24.59
C LYS A 75 -12.59 4.54 25.66
N LYS A 76 -13.61 5.30 26.07
CA LYS A 76 -14.58 4.87 27.08
C LYS A 76 -15.27 3.56 26.70
N TYR A 77 -15.58 3.37 25.43
CA TYR A 77 -16.25 2.15 24.92
C TYR A 77 -15.27 1.12 24.32
N ASN A 78 -13.96 1.34 24.47
CA ASN A 78 -12.92 0.46 23.94
C ASN A 78 -13.02 0.23 22.44
N PHE A 79 -13.40 1.26 21.67
CA PHE A 79 -13.38 1.24 20.22
C PHE A 79 -11.99 1.61 19.69
N ASN A 80 -11.46 0.77 18.80
CA ASN A 80 -10.31 1.11 17.99
C ASN A 80 -10.80 1.75 16.68
N THR A 81 -10.20 2.88 16.32
CA THR A 81 -10.50 3.58 15.06
C THR A 81 -9.23 4.20 14.52
N THR A 82 -9.23 4.45 13.20
CA THR A 82 -8.17 5.19 12.54
C THR A 82 -8.65 6.61 12.27
N PHE A 83 -7.88 7.60 12.72
CA PHE A 83 -8.08 9.00 12.36
C PHE A 83 -7.22 9.32 11.13
N PHE A 84 -7.86 9.56 9.99
CA PHE A 84 -7.18 10.01 8.77
C PHE A 84 -7.04 11.53 8.81
N ILE A 85 -5.83 12.00 9.00
CA ILE A 85 -5.52 13.40 9.31
C ILE A 85 -5.08 14.15 8.05
N GLY A 86 -5.72 15.28 7.78
CA GLY A 86 -5.28 16.23 6.76
C GLY A 86 -4.07 17.03 7.22
N GLY A 87 -3.04 17.13 6.37
CA GLY A 87 -1.76 17.70 6.77
C GLY A 87 -1.83 19.19 7.15
N SER A 88 -2.54 20.01 6.37
CA SER A 88 -2.68 21.44 6.70
C SER A 88 -3.47 21.69 8.00
N TRP A 89 -4.45 20.82 8.28
CA TRP A 89 -5.15 20.83 9.55
C TRP A 89 -4.23 20.40 10.71
N ALA A 90 -3.42 19.36 10.50
CA ALA A 90 -2.44 18.91 11.50
C ALA A 90 -1.41 20.00 11.84
N ALA A 91 -0.94 20.73 10.83
CA ALA A 91 -0.02 21.86 11.03
C ALA A 91 -0.63 22.98 11.90
N ALA A 92 -1.92 23.22 11.76
CA ALA A 92 -2.64 24.20 12.54
C ALA A 92 -3.04 23.71 13.94
N ASN A 93 -3.11 22.39 14.16
CA ASN A 93 -3.62 21.76 15.38
C ASN A 93 -2.68 20.65 15.92
N PRO A 94 -1.37 20.91 16.07
CA PRO A 94 -0.41 19.86 16.42
C PRO A 94 -0.70 19.22 17.79
N ASP A 95 -1.24 19.97 18.74
CA ASP A 95 -1.53 19.46 20.09
C ASP A 95 -2.69 18.45 20.08
N VAL A 96 -3.68 18.65 19.21
CA VAL A 96 -4.79 17.69 19.04
C VAL A 96 -4.26 16.40 18.43
N VAL A 97 -3.42 16.50 17.40
CA VAL A 97 -2.78 15.33 16.76
C VAL A 97 -1.93 14.54 17.75
N ARG A 98 -1.14 15.24 18.57
CA ARG A 98 -0.31 14.61 19.61
C ARG A 98 -1.17 13.88 20.63
N LYS A 99 -2.25 14.50 21.12
CA LYS A 99 -3.20 13.86 22.06
C LYS A 99 -3.83 12.61 21.47
N LEU A 100 -4.26 12.61 20.22
CA LEU A 100 -4.79 11.41 19.55
C LEU A 100 -3.76 10.27 19.53
N SER A 101 -2.51 10.60 19.19
CA SER A 101 -1.39 9.64 19.20
C SER A 101 -1.11 9.10 20.60
N ASP A 102 -1.10 9.95 21.63
CA ASP A 102 -0.84 9.58 23.02
C ASP A 102 -1.97 8.73 23.62
N MET A 103 -3.20 8.96 23.16
CA MET A 103 -4.35 8.10 23.45
C MET A 103 -4.25 6.74 22.76
N GLY A 104 -3.26 6.51 21.87
CA GLY A 104 -3.02 5.24 21.19
C GLY A 104 -3.95 4.99 20.00
N PHE A 105 -4.50 6.04 19.39
CA PHE A 105 -5.22 5.89 18.13
C PHE A 105 -4.27 5.76 16.95
N GLU A 106 -4.68 4.98 15.95
CA GLU A 106 -4.00 4.90 14.69
C GLU A 106 -4.22 6.19 13.90
N LEU A 107 -3.13 6.81 13.42
CA LEU A 107 -3.17 8.00 12.58
C LEU A 107 -2.84 7.62 11.14
N GLY A 108 -3.80 7.78 10.25
CA GLY A 108 -3.67 7.63 8.82
C GLY A 108 -3.55 8.99 8.11
N ASN A 109 -3.34 8.94 6.82
CA ASN A 109 -3.10 10.10 5.97
C ASN A 109 -4.34 10.45 5.15
N HIS A 110 -4.74 11.75 5.14
CA HIS A 110 -5.86 12.27 4.35
C HIS A 110 -5.42 13.31 3.30
N GLY A 111 -4.14 13.29 2.89
CA GLY A 111 -3.55 14.31 2.02
C GLY A 111 -3.24 15.60 2.76
N TYR A 112 -2.47 16.49 2.12
CA TYR A 112 -2.05 17.74 2.78
C TYR A 112 -3.11 18.83 2.67
N ASN A 113 -3.57 19.16 1.45
CA ASN A 113 -4.47 20.26 1.16
C ASN A 113 -5.90 19.82 0.83
N HIS A 114 -6.31 18.61 1.15
CA HIS A 114 -7.63 18.05 0.86
C HIS A 114 -8.04 18.17 -0.62
N LYS A 115 -7.08 17.95 -1.53
CA LYS A 115 -7.30 18.02 -2.98
C LYS A 115 -7.95 16.75 -3.51
N ASN A 116 -8.69 16.89 -4.61
CA ASN A 116 -9.19 15.71 -5.33
C ASN A 116 -8.04 15.00 -6.04
N HIS A 117 -7.64 13.85 -5.53
CA HIS A 117 -6.49 13.07 -5.98
C HIS A 117 -6.61 12.55 -7.41
N LYS A 118 -7.83 12.40 -7.93
CA LYS A 118 -8.07 12.03 -9.34
C LYS A 118 -7.62 13.12 -10.34
N LYS A 119 -7.54 14.38 -9.89
CA LYS A 119 -7.16 15.52 -10.71
C LYS A 119 -5.69 15.90 -10.60
N LEU A 120 -4.93 15.22 -9.75
CA LEU A 120 -3.53 15.49 -9.50
C LEU A 120 -2.65 14.59 -10.38
N SER A 121 -1.49 15.11 -10.76
CA SER A 121 -0.40 14.31 -11.33
C SER A 121 0.13 13.30 -10.30
N LYS A 122 0.90 12.33 -10.76
CA LYS A 122 1.55 11.34 -9.86
C LYS A 122 2.46 12.02 -8.84
N GLU A 123 3.22 13.02 -9.27
CA GLU A 123 4.16 13.77 -8.44
C GLU A 123 3.43 14.61 -7.39
N GLU A 124 2.33 15.27 -7.77
CA GLU A 124 1.51 16.02 -6.82
C GLU A 124 0.85 15.09 -5.80
N ASN A 125 0.30 13.95 -6.24
CA ASN A 125 -0.23 12.92 -5.35
C ASN A 125 0.83 12.46 -4.33
N LYS A 126 2.02 12.15 -4.81
CA LYS A 126 3.14 11.74 -3.95
C LYS A 126 3.51 12.84 -2.94
N LYS A 127 3.51 14.09 -3.37
CA LYS A 127 3.81 15.25 -2.50
C LYS A 127 2.76 15.41 -1.40
N GLU A 128 1.47 15.38 -1.74
CA GLU A 128 0.36 15.48 -0.77
C GLU A 128 0.47 14.40 0.32
N ILE A 129 0.83 13.18 -0.05
CA ILE A 129 0.97 12.06 0.88
C ILE A 129 2.24 12.22 1.73
N LEU A 130 3.41 12.36 1.11
CA LEU A 130 4.69 12.36 1.83
C LEU A 130 4.87 13.56 2.77
N VAL A 131 4.35 14.73 2.40
CA VAL A 131 4.42 15.92 3.29
C VAL A 131 3.58 15.69 4.54
N THR A 132 2.39 15.11 4.40
CA THR A 132 1.53 14.78 5.54
C THR A 132 2.16 13.71 6.44
N GLU A 133 2.73 12.65 5.87
CA GLU A 133 3.41 11.60 6.67
C GLU A 133 4.56 12.17 7.51
N ARG A 134 5.42 12.99 6.90
CA ARG A 134 6.53 13.64 7.60
C ARG A 134 6.04 14.53 8.73
N LEU A 135 5.01 15.34 8.46
CA LEU A 135 4.43 16.23 9.46
C LEU A 135 3.85 15.46 10.65
N LEU A 136 3.07 14.40 10.39
CA LEU A 136 2.52 13.55 11.44
C LEU A 136 3.62 12.92 12.29
N LYS A 137 4.69 12.43 11.66
CA LYS A 137 5.86 11.91 12.36
C LYS A 137 6.54 12.97 13.23
N GLU A 138 6.74 14.18 12.71
CA GLU A 138 7.35 15.30 13.45
C GLU A 138 6.51 15.69 14.67
N ILE A 139 5.18 15.77 14.52
CA ILE A 139 4.27 16.13 15.61
C ILE A 139 4.25 15.07 16.70
N THR A 140 4.20 13.79 16.34
CA THR A 140 3.94 12.68 17.27
C THR A 140 5.21 11.97 17.74
N GLY A 141 6.34 12.15 17.04
CA GLY A 141 7.56 11.36 17.25
C GLY A 141 7.44 9.88 16.84
N ARG A 142 6.33 9.48 16.20
CA ARG A 142 6.03 8.10 15.79
C ARG A 142 5.78 8.01 14.30
N GLU A 143 6.06 6.85 13.69
CA GLU A 143 5.68 6.60 12.30
C GLU A 143 4.15 6.53 12.21
N PRO A 144 3.52 7.33 11.31
CA PRO A 144 2.09 7.19 11.05
C PRO A 144 1.80 5.86 10.34
N SER A 145 0.55 5.42 10.42
CA SER A 145 0.08 4.29 9.64
C SER A 145 0.23 4.55 8.13
N ARG A 146 0.60 3.52 7.36
CA ARG A 146 0.66 3.61 5.89
C ARG A 146 -0.70 3.54 5.22
N LEU A 147 -1.75 3.87 5.94
CA LEU A 147 -3.10 3.94 5.43
C LEU A 147 -3.37 5.34 4.87
N PHE A 148 -3.92 5.39 3.68
CA PHE A 148 -4.32 6.61 3.01
C PHE A 148 -5.79 6.56 2.64
N ALA A 149 -6.56 7.53 3.10
CA ALA A 149 -7.93 7.77 2.66
C ALA A 149 -7.93 9.04 1.80
N PRO A 150 -8.13 8.94 0.48
CA PRO A 150 -8.12 10.12 -0.39
C PRO A 150 -9.32 11.01 -0.12
N PRO A 151 -9.17 12.34 -0.13
CA PRO A 151 -10.29 13.27 -0.17
C PRO A 151 -11.19 12.98 -1.36
N SER A 152 -12.48 13.01 -1.15
CA SER A 152 -13.54 12.73 -2.16
C SER A 152 -13.59 11.27 -2.65
N GLY A 153 -12.93 10.34 -2.00
CA GLY A 153 -13.00 8.89 -2.30
C GLY A 153 -12.19 8.45 -3.48
#